data_ced3f3ed9da4e374e66ebc8d9a94f362
#
_entry.id   ced3f3ed9da4e374e66ebc8d9a94f362
#
_cell.length_a   1.000
_cell.length_b   1.000
_cell.length_c   1.000
_cell.angle_alpha   90.00
_cell.angle_beta   90.00
_cell.angle_gamma   90.00
#
_symmetry.space_group_name_H-M   'P 1'
#
loop_
_entity.id
_entity.type
_entity.pdbx_description
1 polymer ?
#
loop_
_entity_poly.entity_id
_entity_poly.type
_entity_poly.pdbx_seq_one_letter_code
_entity_poly.pdbx_strand_id
1 'polypeptide(L)'
;MYTMMDIKYTQEDFFMSAEFLDFILEGVISYLVPILELIGVFIVAYGTIKSFIKFIRSGLNSDDTRVKIDLAETLALSLEFKMAGEILKTVVSHTIEELSILGAVIVLRALLTFLIHWELKMERQTEHAEREHAKIHEKSK
;
A
#
# COMPACT_ATOMS: atom_id res chain seq x y z
N MET A 1 24.24 -22.37 42.64
CA MET A 1 25.00 -21.13 42.73
C MET A 1 25.57 -20.88 41.33
N TYR A 2 24.82 -20.22 40.45
CA TYR A 2 25.29 -19.88 39.09
C TYR A 2 26.38 -18.84 39.21
N THR A 3 27.54 -19.13 38.65
CA THR A 3 28.72 -18.25 38.77
C THR A 3 28.52 -17.06 37.86
N MET A 4 28.97 -15.86 38.28
CA MET A 4 28.95 -14.61 37.47
C MET A 4 29.54 -14.81 36.06
N MET A 5 30.35 -15.83 35.87
CA MET A 5 30.98 -16.21 34.63
C MET A 5 29.97 -16.79 33.63
N ASP A 6 29.00 -17.62 34.07
CA ASP A 6 27.99 -18.23 33.21
C ASP A 6 27.00 -17.20 32.62
N ILE A 7 26.69 -16.16 33.42
CA ILE A 7 25.82 -15.05 32.99
C ILE A 7 26.51 -14.23 31.90
N LYS A 8 27.81 -14.03 31.99
CA LYS A 8 28.59 -13.24 31.06
C LYS A 8 28.73 -13.93 29.69
N TYR A 9 28.97 -15.23 29.67
CA TYR A 9 29.01 -16.02 28.42
C TYR A 9 27.65 -16.05 27.72
N THR A 10 26.56 -16.19 28.46
CA THR A 10 25.20 -16.19 27.88
C THR A 10 24.82 -14.82 27.31
N GLN A 11 25.31 -13.71 27.90
CA GLN A 11 25.09 -12.36 27.38
C GLN A 11 25.91 -12.10 26.11
N GLU A 12 27.15 -12.52 26.05
CA GLU A 12 28.01 -12.33 24.87
C GLU A 12 27.50 -13.12 23.67
N ASP A 13 27.07 -14.37 23.87
CA ASP A 13 26.48 -15.20 22.82
C ASP A 13 25.13 -14.64 22.34
N PHE A 14 24.33 -14.04 23.22
CA PHE A 14 23.08 -13.40 22.88
C PHE A 14 23.31 -12.11 22.07
N PHE A 15 24.26 -11.28 22.46
CA PHE A 15 24.62 -10.06 21.70
C PHE A 15 25.17 -10.40 20.31
N MET A 16 26.02 -11.40 20.21
CA MET A 16 26.62 -11.81 18.94
C MET A 16 25.56 -12.39 17.98
N SER A 17 24.56 -13.12 18.51
CA SER A 17 23.44 -13.63 17.71
C SER A 17 22.49 -12.51 17.27
N ALA A 18 22.28 -11.47 18.09
CA ALA A 18 21.47 -10.30 17.75
C ALA A 18 22.11 -9.47 16.63
N GLU A 19 23.40 -9.16 16.75
CA GLU A 19 24.15 -8.44 15.70
C GLU A 19 24.18 -9.18 14.37
N PHE A 20 24.29 -10.50 14.42
CA PHE A 20 24.26 -11.34 13.21
C PHE A 20 22.87 -11.33 12.54
N LEU A 21 21.80 -11.36 13.34
CA LEU A 21 20.44 -11.25 12.84
C LEU A 21 20.17 -9.87 12.24
N ASP A 22 20.62 -8.81 12.88
CA ASP A 22 20.48 -7.43 12.37
C ASP A 22 21.23 -7.27 11.04
N PHE A 23 22.43 -7.80 10.92
CA PHE A 23 23.19 -7.79 9.67
C PHE A 23 22.48 -8.53 8.53
N ILE A 24 21.89 -9.70 8.80
CA ILE A 24 21.13 -10.46 7.80
C ILE A 24 19.85 -9.71 7.42
N LEU A 25 19.11 -9.17 8.41
CA LEU A 25 17.89 -8.43 8.19
C LEU A 25 18.16 -7.19 7.34
N GLU A 26 19.18 -6.41 7.66
CA GLU A 26 19.58 -5.24 6.90
C GLU A 26 19.93 -5.59 5.45
N GLY A 27 20.69 -6.67 5.24
CA GLY A 27 21.02 -7.17 3.92
C GLY A 27 19.79 -7.59 3.12
N VAL A 28 18.89 -8.37 3.70
CA VAL A 28 17.67 -8.85 3.02
C VAL A 28 16.73 -7.69 2.71
N ILE A 29 16.51 -6.80 3.66
CA ILE A 29 15.61 -5.66 3.50
C ILE A 29 16.13 -4.68 2.46
N SER A 30 17.44 -4.46 2.39
CA SER A 30 18.10 -3.60 1.41
C SER A 30 17.82 -4.02 -0.05
N TYR A 31 17.64 -5.31 -0.31
CA TYR A 31 17.24 -5.82 -1.62
C TYR A 31 15.72 -5.93 -1.80
N LEU A 32 15.00 -6.29 -0.74
CA LEU A 32 13.57 -6.54 -0.82
C LEU A 32 12.76 -5.25 -1.03
N VAL A 33 13.16 -4.17 -0.38
CA VAL A 33 12.48 -2.87 -0.49
C VAL A 33 12.49 -2.33 -1.93
N PRO A 34 13.63 -2.23 -2.63
CA PRO A 34 13.64 -1.79 -4.03
C PRO A 34 12.83 -2.68 -4.96
N ILE A 35 12.79 -3.99 -4.70
CA ILE A 35 11.97 -4.94 -5.48
C ILE A 35 10.47 -4.62 -5.30
N LEU A 36 10.02 -4.42 -4.06
CA LEU A 36 8.62 -4.06 -3.78
C LEU A 36 8.25 -2.70 -4.39
N GLU A 37 9.14 -1.73 -4.30
CA GLU A 37 8.95 -0.42 -4.93
C GLU A 37 8.84 -0.55 -6.45
N LEU A 38 9.69 -1.34 -7.08
CA LEU A 38 9.67 -1.59 -8.51
C LEU A 38 8.35 -2.26 -8.95
N ILE A 39 7.89 -3.27 -8.21
CA ILE A 39 6.60 -3.94 -8.46
C ILE A 39 5.46 -2.92 -8.38
N GLY A 40 5.43 -2.07 -7.34
CA GLY A 40 4.43 -1.01 -7.21
C GLY A 40 4.43 -0.05 -8.40
N VAL A 41 5.60 0.39 -8.86
CA VAL A 41 5.74 1.26 -10.05
C VAL A 41 5.23 0.57 -11.31
N PHE A 42 5.53 -0.71 -11.52
CA PHE A 42 5.03 -1.45 -12.68
C PHE A 42 3.51 -1.59 -12.66
N ILE A 43 2.90 -1.84 -11.50
CA ILE A 43 1.45 -1.93 -11.36
C ILE A 43 0.79 -0.60 -11.73
N VAL A 44 1.29 0.52 -11.19
CA VAL A 44 0.76 1.87 -11.52
C VAL A 44 0.91 2.14 -13.01
N ALA A 45 2.08 1.95 -13.58
CA ALA A 45 2.35 2.23 -14.97
C ALA A 45 1.42 1.43 -15.90
N TYR A 46 1.32 0.12 -15.66
CA TYR A 46 0.44 -0.76 -16.44
C TYR A 46 -1.04 -0.37 -16.30
N GLY A 47 -1.53 -0.17 -15.08
CA GLY A 47 -2.93 0.18 -14.82
C GLY A 47 -3.31 1.55 -15.39
N THR A 48 -2.42 2.54 -15.25
CA THR A 48 -2.65 3.88 -15.81
C THR A 48 -2.70 3.85 -17.33
N ILE A 49 -1.77 3.17 -17.97
CA ILE A 49 -1.75 3.04 -19.44
C ILE A 49 -3.02 2.32 -19.93
N LYS A 50 -3.38 1.21 -19.29
CA LYS A 50 -4.60 0.45 -19.64
C LYS A 50 -5.86 1.31 -19.49
N SER A 51 -6.00 2.02 -18.38
CA SER A 51 -7.14 2.90 -18.11
C SER A 51 -7.19 4.07 -19.09
N PHE A 52 -6.05 4.63 -19.41
CA PHE A 52 -5.93 5.72 -20.39
C PHE A 52 -6.34 5.29 -21.80
N ILE A 53 -5.87 4.12 -22.26
CA ILE A 53 -6.28 3.57 -23.56
C ILE A 53 -7.78 3.31 -23.59
N LYS A 54 -8.34 2.75 -22.51
CA LYS A 54 -9.77 2.49 -22.40
C LYS A 54 -10.58 3.77 -22.46
N PHE A 55 -10.12 4.82 -21.76
CA PHE A 55 -10.74 6.15 -21.75
C PHE A 55 -10.78 6.77 -23.16
N ILE A 56 -9.66 6.72 -23.90
CA ILE A 56 -9.61 7.24 -25.28
C ILE A 56 -10.54 6.45 -26.21
N ARG A 57 -10.57 5.11 -26.09
CA ARG A 57 -11.42 4.25 -26.93
C ARG A 57 -12.91 4.39 -26.63
N SER A 58 -13.27 4.81 -25.43
CA SER A 58 -14.66 5.10 -25.04
C SER A 58 -15.18 6.44 -25.55
N GLY A 59 -14.41 7.14 -26.39
CA GLY A 59 -14.83 8.40 -27.01
C GLY A 59 -14.87 9.60 -26.09
N LEU A 60 -13.97 9.66 -25.08
CA LEU A 60 -13.90 10.72 -24.05
C LEU A 60 -15.21 10.87 -23.25
N ASN A 61 -16.06 9.88 -23.23
CA ASN A 61 -17.26 9.91 -22.39
C ASN A 61 -16.85 9.76 -20.92
N SER A 62 -16.91 10.85 -20.19
CA SER A 62 -16.45 10.98 -18.79
C SER A 62 -17.26 10.16 -17.79
N ASP A 63 -18.32 9.49 -18.23
CA ASP A 63 -19.30 8.75 -17.42
C ASP A 63 -18.96 7.25 -17.25
N ASP A 64 -17.78 6.80 -17.71
CA ASP A 64 -17.42 5.41 -17.53
C ASP A 64 -16.84 5.15 -16.13
N THR A 65 -17.74 5.08 -15.15
CA THR A 65 -17.45 4.78 -13.72
C THR A 65 -16.56 3.54 -13.57
N ARG A 66 -16.64 2.57 -14.52
CA ARG A 66 -15.80 1.37 -14.51
C ARG A 66 -14.31 1.69 -14.73
N VAL A 67 -13.99 2.65 -15.58
CA VAL A 67 -12.58 3.05 -15.81
C VAL A 67 -11.99 3.69 -14.56
N LYS A 68 -12.76 4.51 -13.87
CA LYS A 68 -12.35 5.14 -12.61
C LYS A 68 -12.13 4.10 -11.51
N ILE A 69 -13.01 3.12 -11.39
CA ILE A 69 -12.89 2.02 -10.42
C ILE A 69 -11.67 1.16 -10.72
N ASP A 70 -11.48 0.71 -11.97
CA ASP A 70 -10.33 -0.08 -12.39
C ASP A 70 -9.00 0.66 -12.08
N LEU A 71 -8.96 1.98 -12.31
CA LEU A 71 -7.79 2.79 -12.01
C LEU A 71 -7.57 2.91 -10.50
N ALA A 72 -8.61 3.18 -9.73
CA ALA A 72 -8.53 3.30 -8.28
C ALA A 72 -8.08 1.99 -7.62
N GLU A 73 -8.59 0.84 -8.06
CA GLU A 73 -8.14 -0.47 -7.58
C GLU A 73 -6.65 -0.74 -7.90
N THR A 74 -6.22 -0.37 -9.10
CA THR A 74 -4.80 -0.50 -9.49
C THR A 74 -3.89 0.41 -8.63
N LEU A 75 -4.31 1.64 -8.39
CA LEU A 75 -3.58 2.58 -7.53
C LEU A 75 -3.54 2.08 -6.08
N ALA A 76 -4.66 1.58 -5.55
CA ALA A 76 -4.72 1.01 -4.22
C ALA A 76 -3.73 -0.17 -4.06
N LEU A 77 -3.74 -1.11 -5.00
CA LEU A 77 -2.83 -2.26 -4.98
C LEU A 77 -1.36 -1.82 -5.03
N SER A 78 -1.01 -0.86 -5.88
CA SER A 78 0.37 -0.35 -5.95
C SER A 78 0.81 0.31 -4.64
N LEU A 79 -0.11 1.01 -3.97
CA LEU A 79 0.12 1.62 -2.66
C LEU A 79 0.37 0.56 -1.58
N GLU A 80 -0.27 -0.61 -1.65
CA GLU A 80 -0.03 -1.71 -0.73
C GLU A 80 1.40 -2.23 -0.84
N PHE A 81 1.93 -2.42 -2.06
CA PHE A 81 3.33 -2.82 -2.26
C PHE A 81 4.30 -1.77 -1.72
N LYS A 82 4.00 -0.50 -1.95
CA LYS A 82 4.85 0.57 -1.42
C LYS A 82 4.79 0.64 0.11
N MET A 83 3.61 0.45 0.73
CA MET A 83 3.48 0.37 2.18
C MET A 83 4.28 -0.80 2.76
N ALA A 84 4.27 -1.96 2.13
CA ALA A 84 5.08 -3.09 2.56
C ALA A 84 6.56 -2.73 2.58
N GLY A 85 7.07 -2.02 1.57
CA GLY A 85 8.45 -1.51 1.55
C GLY A 85 8.75 -0.55 2.71
N GLU A 86 7.83 0.39 3.01
CA GLU A 86 8.01 1.34 4.12
C GLU A 86 7.99 0.64 5.49
N ILE A 87 7.12 -0.36 5.69
CA ILE A 87 7.07 -1.16 6.91
C ILE A 87 8.40 -1.91 7.09
N LEU A 88 8.94 -2.50 6.03
CA LEU A 88 10.24 -3.17 6.10
C LEU A 88 11.37 -2.19 6.45
N LYS A 89 11.36 -0.97 5.93
CA LYS A 89 12.33 0.06 6.30
C LYS A 89 12.29 0.39 7.78
N THR A 90 11.10 0.40 8.41
CA THR A 90 10.98 0.69 9.84
C THR A 90 11.69 -0.34 10.74
N VAL A 91 11.85 -1.57 10.26
CA VAL A 91 12.56 -2.64 11.01
C VAL A 91 14.05 -2.35 11.11
N VAL A 92 14.64 -1.69 10.10
CA VAL A 92 16.07 -1.39 10.02
C VAL A 92 16.40 0.04 10.49
N SER A 93 15.40 0.93 10.52
CA SER A 93 15.60 2.31 10.96
C SER A 93 15.86 2.40 12.45
N HIS A 94 17.05 2.88 12.80
CA HIS A 94 17.48 3.04 14.19
C HIS A 94 17.41 4.49 14.69
N THR A 95 17.07 5.46 13.81
CA THR A 95 17.00 6.87 14.18
C THR A 95 15.55 7.34 14.32
N ILE A 96 15.27 8.12 15.37
CA ILE A 96 13.92 8.70 15.61
C ILE A 96 13.51 9.63 14.47
N GLU A 97 14.47 10.29 13.84
CA GLU A 97 14.23 11.21 12.73
C GLU A 97 13.70 10.43 11.49
N GLU A 98 14.34 9.34 11.11
CA GLU A 98 13.89 8.46 10.03
C GLU A 98 12.53 7.85 10.35
N LEU A 99 12.32 7.39 11.59
CA LEU A 99 11.05 6.84 12.04
C LEU A 99 9.91 7.86 11.94
N SER A 100 10.16 9.13 12.27
CA SER A 100 9.14 10.18 12.20
C SER A 100 8.74 10.51 10.78
N ILE A 101 9.69 10.55 9.84
CA ILE A 101 9.43 10.74 8.41
C ILE A 101 8.62 9.56 7.85
N LEU A 102 9.02 8.33 8.16
CA LEU A 102 8.30 7.13 7.77
C LEU A 102 6.88 7.11 8.34
N GLY A 103 6.71 7.46 9.61
CA GLY A 103 5.41 7.58 10.25
C GLY A 103 4.50 8.61 9.55
N ALA A 104 5.03 9.78 9.20
CA ALA A 104 4.30 10.80 8.47
C ALA A 104 3.85 10.31 7.08
N VAL A 105 4.73 9.60 6.36
CA VAL A 105 4.41 8.99 5.05
C VAL A 105 3.32 7.95 5.18
N ILE A 106 3.36 7.09 6.20
CA ILE A 106 2.33 6.06 6.45
C ILE A 106 0.97 6.70 6.74
N VAL A 107 0.93 7.75 7.59
CA VAL A 107 -0.31 8.48 7.90
C VAL A 107 -0.89 9.15 6.66
N LEU A 108 -0.06 9.86 5.89
CA LEU A 108 -0.49 10.52 4.66
C LEU A 108 -1.11 9.51 3.68
N ARG A 109 -0.51 8.34 3.56
CA ARG A 109 -0.95 7.26 2.69
C ARG A 109 -2.25 6.62 3.17
N ALA A 110 -2.39 6.41 4.49
CA ALA A 110 -3.63 5.92 5.08
C ALA A 110 -4.79 6.88 4.79
N LEU A 111 -4.55 8.19 4.88
CA LEU A 111 -5.52 9.22 4.51
C LEU A 111 -5.90 9.16 3.03
N LEU A 112 -4.94 8.99 2.12
CA LEU A 112 -5.21 8.86 0.69
C LEU A 112 -6.03 7.60 0.39
N THR A 113 -5.69 6.48 0.98
CA THR A 113 -6.43 5.22 0.82
C THR A 113 -7.85 5.35 1.35
N PHE A 114 -8.03 6.02 2.50
CA PHE A 114 -9.35 6.29 3.06
C PHE A 114 -10.18 7.20 2.15
N LEU A 115 -9.60 8.26 1.60
CA LEU A 115 -10.26 9.16 0.64
C LEU A 115 -10.74 8.41 -0.61
N ILE A 116 -9.88 7.61 -1.22
CA ILE A 116 -10.22 6.81 -2.40
C ILE A 116 -11.36 5.83 -2.09
N HIS A 117 -11.30 5.15 -0.95
CA HIS A 117 -12.37 4.22 -0.52
C HIS A 117 -13.71 4.94 -0.27
N TRP A 118 -13.65 6.12 0.29
CA TRP A 118 -14.85 6.92 0.56
C TRP A 118 -15.48 7.43 -0.74
N GLU A 119 -14.68 7.93 -1.66
CA GLU A 119 -15.11 8.40 -2.98
C GLU A 119 -15.78 7.27 -3.77
N LEU A 120 -15.15 6.09 -3.85
CA LEU A 120 -15.73 4.90 -4.49
C LEU A 120 -17.03 4.42 -3.84
N LYS A 121 -17.14 4.54 -2.52
CA LYS A 121 -18.37 4.17 -1.81
C LYS A 121 -19.53 5.12 -2.13
N MET A 122 -19.27 6.41 -2.22
CA MET A 122 -20.25 7.41 -2.59
C MET A 122 -20.75 7.21 -4.02
N GLU A 123 -19.85 6.96 -4.95
CA GLU A 123 -20.16 6.76 -6.37
C GLU A 123 -21.03 5.49 -6.59
N ARG A 124 -20.73 4.39 -5.90
CA ARG A 124 -21.55 3.16 -5.92
C ARG A 124 -22.95 3.37 -5.35
N GLN A 125 -23.12 4.20 -4.33
CA GLN A 125 -24.43 4.49 -3.76
C GLN A 125 -25.31 5.30 -4.72
N THR A 126 -24.73 6.23 -5.44
CA THR A 126 -25.44 7.05 -6.44
C THR A 126 -25.91 6.18 -7.61
N GLU A 127 -25.08 5.28 -8.10
CA GLU A 127 -25.42 4.34 -9.19
C GLU A 127 -26.55 3.37 -8.79
N HIS A 128 -26.57 2.91 -7.53
CA HIS A 128 -27.65 2.07 -7.03
C HIS A 128 -28.99 2.85 -6.92
N ALA A 129 -28.94 4.10 -6.46
CA ALA A 129 -30.13 4.93 -6.35
C ALA A 129 -30.73 5.24 -7.72
N GLU A 130 -29.92 5.55 -8.72
CA GLU A 130 -30.38 5.79 -10.10
C GLU A 130 -31.01 4.55 -10.75
N ARG A 131 -30.42 3.37 -10.52
CA ARG A 131 -30.99 2.10 -11.02
C ARG A 131 -32.33 1.74 -10.36
N GLU A 132 -32.50 2.09 -9.09
CA GLU A 132 -33.76 1.85 -8.39
C GLU A 132 -34.86 2.80 -8.90
N HIS A 133 -34.52 4.07 -9.11
CA HIS A 133 -35.43 5.03 -9.71
C HIS A 133 -35.85 4.66 -11.15
N ALA A 134 -34.92 4.19 -11.96
CA ALA A 134 -35.23 3.72 -13.32
C ALA A 134 -36.18 2.54 -13.31
N LYS A 135 -36.02 1.57 -12.42
CA LYS A 135 -36.91 0.40 -12.28
C LYS A 135 -38.32 0.77 -11.80
N ILE A 136 -38.46 1.78 -10.96
CA ILE A 136 -39.76 2.26 -10.48
C ILE A 136 -40.53 2.94 -11.62
N HIS A 137 -39.85 3.72 -12.45
CA HIS A 137 -40.46 4.38 -13.62
C HIS A 137 -40.89 3.40 -14.69
N GLU A 138 -40.17 2.27 -14.90
CA GLU A 138 -40.52 1.23 -15.86
C GLU A 138 -41.75 0.41 -15.40
N LYS A 139 -41.93 0.25 -14.10
CA LYS A 139 -43.07 -0.49 -13.50
C LYS A 139 -44.37 0.32 -13.44
N SER A 140 -44.28 1.63 -13.66
CA SER A 140 -45.39 2.58 -13.59
C SER A 140 -46.03 2.87 -14.96
N LYS A 141 -45.50 2.25 -16.04
CA LYS A 141 -46.08 2.30 -17.39
C LYS A 141 -46.78 0.97 -17.74
#